data_1645c7066715cf3fb0cc6b8cdbd36b74
#
_entry.id   1645c7066715cf3fb0cc6b8cdbd36b74
#
_cell.length_a   1.000
_cell.length_b   1.000
_cell.length_c   1.000
_cell.angle_alpha   90.00
_cell.angle_beta   90.00
_cell.angle_gamma   90.00
#
_symmetry.space_group_name_H-M   'P 1'
#
loop_
_entity.id
_entity.type
_entity.pdbx_description
1 polymer ?
#
loop_
_entity_poly.entity_id
_entity_poly.type
_entity_poly.pdbx_seq_one_letter_code
_entity_poly.pdbx_strand_id
1 'polypeptide(L)'
;MHFTKLHTVSPQKLRNTSFFSLARAVRSRRHIKTRGFTIVELLIVIVVIGILVAIVIVAYNGIQQRAHAATVQADLEGSAKQMANDNTLTSSYALTAAAVDSGKGLPTSAGTTYVYHSTGTTYCITGTNGTSTYMIADTAPTPTAGGCPGDGVGGVAAITNYAQDPDATSLANFGQSGGSPASSTASIATDQVYHGTTSFKRAITSAGQTGAAARIPSQSLKVLAGQSMAWSFWIYSSRAGTITPWVDASKVSDGSYAGCGSSSVGIPANAWTKVIASCSASVDMYPTQAGGYNLSVQTGDAVWFDAYMIQSGASLANYADGNSPSWIWNGSANSATSTGPPQ
;
A
#
# COMPACT_ATOMS: atom_id res chain seq x y z
N MET A 1 -33.28 -35.29 42.87
CA MET A 1 -34.60 -35.30 43.53
C MET A 1 -35.10 -33.87 43.54
N HIS A 2 -36.02 -33.51 42.84
CA HIS A 2 -37.40 -33.04 42.89
C HIS A 2 -37.84 -32.50 41.55
N PHE A 3 -38.77 -33.24 40.98
CA PHE A 3 -39.66 -32.84 39.87
C PHE A 3 -40.76 -31.93 40.40
N THR A 4 -41.22 -30.95 39.62
CA THR A 4 -42.63 -30.44 39.64
C THR A 4 -42.79 -29.60 38.37
N LYS A 5 -43.52 -30.00 37.44
CA LYS A 5 -44.90 -30.30 37.09
C LYS A 5 -45.47 -29.20 36.18
N LEU A 6 -45.76 -29.62 34.98
CA LEU A 6 -46.56 -28.94 33.93
C LEU A 6 -47.96 -28.65 34.46
N HIS A 7 -48.53 -27.52 34.03
CA HIS A 7 -49.95 -27.32 33.95
C HIS A 7 -50.37 -26.93 32.55
N THR A 8 -50.96 -27.89 31.91
CA THR A 8 -51.85 -27.77 30.73
C THR A 8 -53.22 -27.26 31.16
N VAL A 9 -53.78 -26.28 30.44
CA VAL A 9 -55.23 -25.97 30.52
C VAL A 9 -55.78 -25.98 29.12
N SER A 10 -56.81 -26.82 28.97
CA SER A 10 -57.56 -27.20 27.78
C SER A 10 -58.71 -26.23 27.48
N PRO A 11 -59.33 -26.31 26.32
CA PRO A 11 -60.21 -25.28 25.77
C PRO A 11 -61.68 -25.48 26.17
N GLN A 12 -62.39 -24.40 26.35
CA GLN A 12 -63.87 -24.47 26.41
C GLN A 12 -64.53 -23.86 25.18
N LYS A 13 -65.30 -24.72 24.58
CA LYS A 13 -66.27 -24.55 23.53
C LYS A 13 -67.58 -24.07 24.10
N LEU A 14 -68.12 -22.96 23.68
CA LEU A 14 -69.54 -22.65 23.86
C LEU A 14 -70.19 -22.14 22.55
N ARG A 15 -71.18 -22.93 22.12
CA ARG A 15 -72.18 -22.63 21.11
C ARG A 15 -73.22 -21.67 21.75
N ASN A 16 -73.66 -20.69 21.02
CA ASN A 16 -75.13 -20.69 20.67
C ASN A 16 -75.48 -19.51 19.76
N THR A 17 -76.07 -19.90 18.73
CA THR A 17 -77.08 -19.32 17.87
C THR A 17 -77.92 -18.17 18.44
N SER A 18 -78.10 -17.11 17.65
CA SER A 18 -79.44 -16.53 17.39
C SER A 18 -79.44 -15.63 16.16
N PHE A 19 -80.35 -15.92 15.27
CA PHE A 19 -80.82 -15.13 14.16
C PHE A 19 -81.27 -13.73 14.61
N PHE A 20 -81.00 -12.69 13.82
CA PHE A 20 -81.99 -11.70 13.47
C PHE A 20 -81.51 -10.75 12.36
N SER A 21 -82.27 -10.79 11.27
CA SER A 21 -82.89 -9.70 10.53
C SER A 21 -82.01 -8.67 9.78
N LEU A 22 -82.29 -8.71 8.48
CA LEU A 22 -81.89 -7.73 7.47
C LEU A 22 -82.25 -6.28 7.87
N ALA A 23 -81.21 -5.41 7.87
CA ALA A 23 -81.43 -4.01 7.55
C ALA A 23 -80.52 -3.65 6.37
N ARG A 24 -81.13 -3.46 5.24
CA ARG A 24 -80.46 -3.04 3.99
C ARG A 24 -80.11 -1.55 4.11
N ALA A 25 -78.96 -1.26 4.65
CA ALA A 25 -78.40 0.08 4.63
C ALA A 25 -77.85 0.36 3.22
N VAL A 26 -78.55 1.22 2.51
CA VAL A 26 -78.06 1.82 1.25
C VAL A 26 -76.81 2.63 1.56
N ARG A 27 -75.67 2.03 1.33
CA ARG A 27 -74.40 2.67 1.47
C ARG A 27 -74.22 3.61 0.29
N SER A 28 -74.52 4.88 0.51
CA SER A 28 -74.18 5.96 -0.41
C SER A 28 -72.64 5.89 -0.64
N ARG A 29 -72.27 5.44 -1.83
CA ARG A 29 -70.88 5.51 -2.27
C ARG A 29 -70.49 6.98 -2.45
N ARG A 30 -69.89 7.59 -1.43
CA ARG A 30 -69.19 8.83 -1.65
C ARG A 30 -68.02 8.52 -2.66
N HIS A 31 -68.22 9.02 -3.88
CA HIS A 31 -67.10 9.09 -4.83
C HIS A 31 -66.01 9.96 -4.23
N ILE A 32 -65.03 9.35 -3.61
CA ILE A 32 -63.75 9.98 -3.31
C ILE A 32 -63.14 10.24 -4.68
N LYS A 33 -63.13 11.49 -5.12
CA LYS A 33 -62.38 11.91 -6.29
C LYS A 33 -60.89 11.65 -5.96
N THR A 34 -60.35 10.51 -6.33
CA THR A 34 -58.94 10.25 -6.34
C THR A 34 -58.31 11.19 -7.37
N ARG A 35 -57.67 12.24 -6.87
CA ARG A 35 -56.81 13.08 -7.70
C ARG A 35 -55.69 12.18 -8.17
N GLY A 36 -55.58 11.90 -9.44
CA GLY A 36 -54.47 11.18 -10.03
C GLY A 36 -53.18 12.04 -9.95
N PHE A 37 -52.08 11.43 -9.61
CA PHE A 37 -50.79 12.07 -9.67
C PHE A 37 -50.41 12.38 -11.12
N THR A 38 -49.87 13.55 -11.36
CA THR A 38 -49.35 13.90 -12.67
C THR A 38 -47.95 13.29 -12.83
N ILE A 39 -47.56 12.97 -14.06
CA ILE A 39 -46.18 12.44 -14.37
C ILE A 39 -45.13 13.45 -13.91
N VAL A 40 -45.41 14.75 -14.00
CA VAL A 40 -44.51 15.82 -13.58
C VAL A 40 -44.28 15.83 -12.07
N GLU A 41 -45.36 15.64 -11.27
CA GLU A 41 -45.22 15.54 -9.80
C GLU A 41 -44.37 14.35 -9.38
N LEU A 42 -44.53 13.20 -10.06
CA LEU A 42 -43.69 12.02 -9.79
C LEU A 42 -42.26 12.28 -10.16
N LEU A 43 -41.99 12.93 -11.30
CA LEU A 43 -40.66 13.22 -11.80
C LEU A 43 -39.89 14.19 -10.86
N ILE A 44 -40.53 15.24 -10.37
CA ILE A 44 -39.95 16.18 -9.42
C ILE A 44 -39.56 15.44 -8.13
N VAL A 45 -40.42 14.58 -7.60
CA VAL A 45 -40.19 13.83 -6.37
C VAL A 45 -38.95 12.91 -6.52
N ILE A 46 -38.85 12.15 -7.60
CA ILE A 46 -37.69 11.27 -7.80
C ILE A 46 -36.37 12.03 -8.00
N VAL A 47 -36.41 13.20 -8.68
CA VAL A 47 -35.22 14.06 -8.83
C VAL A 47 -34.76 14.61 -7.48
N VAL A 48 -35.72 15.12 -6.67
CA VAL A 48 -35.39 15.66 -5.33
C VAL A 48 -34.85 14.55 -4.43
N ILE A 49 -35.46 13.36 -4.42
CA ILE A 49 -34.94 12.21 -3.65
C ILE A 49 -33.53 11.82 -4.15
N GLY A 50 -33.29 11.81 -5.45
CA GLY A 50 -31.98 11.50 -6.03
C GLY A 50 -30.89 12.46 -5.55
N ILE A 51 -31.17 13.76 -5.52
CA ILE A 51 -30.24 14.78 -5.03
C ILE A 51 -30.00 14.61 -3.51
N LEU A 52 -31.05 14.40 -2.73
CA LEU A 52 -30.93 14.20 -1.29
C LEU A 52 -30.11 12.97 -0.94
N VAL A 53 -30.34 11.84 -1.63
CA VAL A 53 -29.57 10.59 -1.43
C VAL A 53 -28.09 10.80 -1.76
N ALA A 54 -27.79 11.51 -2.86
CA ALA A 54 -26.40 11.79 -3.24
C ALA A 54 -25.65 12.58 -2.14
N ILE A 55 -26.27 13.60 -1.57
CA ILE A 55 -25.69 14.41 -0.49
C ILE A 55 -25.52 13.58 0.80
N VAL A 56 -26.52 12.76 1.14
CA VAL A 56 -26.49 11.94 2.35
C VAL A 56 -25.38 10.88 2.30
N ILE A 57 -25.16 10.24 1.15
CA ILE A 57 -24.09 9.23 0.99
C ILE A 57 -22.71 9.86 1.24
N VAL A 58 -22.44 11.04 0.66
CA VAL A 58 -21.16 11.73 0.84
C VAL A 58 -20.94 12.14 2.31
N ALA A 59 -21.95 12.71 2.94
CA ALA A 59 -21.89 13.11 4.35
C ALA A 59 -21.71 11.90 5.28
N TYR A 60 -22.40 10.79 5.01
CA TYR A 60 -22.34 9.58 5.81
C TYR A 60 -20.94 8.94 5.80
N ASN A 61 -20.30 8.85 4.63
CA ASN A 61 -18.96 8.31 4.50
C ASN A 61 -17.94 9.13 5.32
N GLY A 62 -18.05 10.47 5.31
CA GLY A 62 -17.20 11.34 6.10
C GLY A 62 -17.38 11.18 7.62
N ILE A 63 -18.60 10.93 8.08
CA ILE A 63 -18.88 10.68 9.49
C ILE A 63 -18.33 9.33 9.92
N GLN A 64 -18.50 8.29 9.12
CA GLN A 64 -17.94 6.96 9.43
C GLN A 64 -16.40 6.99 9.54
N GLN A 65 -15.72 7.66 8.61
CA GLN A 65 -14.26 7.77 8.67
C GLN A 65 -13.80 8.47 9.95
N ARG A 66 -14.47 9.55 10.36
CA ARG A 66 -14.17 10.24 11.63
C ARG A 66 -14.44 9.35 12.84
N ALA A 67 -15.51 8.56 12.84
CA ALA A 67 -15.81 7.62 13.91
C ALA A 67 -14.75 6.52 14.01
N HIS A 68 -14.32 5.93 12.89
CA HIS A 68 -13.24 4.95 12.86
C HIS A 68 -11.93 5.53 13.35
N ALA A 69 -11.58 6.76 12.92
CA ALA A 69 -10.37 7.44 13.39
C ALA A 69 -10.39 7.69 14.91
N ALA A 70 -11.51 8.19 15.45
CA ALA A 70 -11.65 8.43 16.89
C ALA A 70 -11.57 7.12 17.70
N THR A 71 -12.17 6.02 17.19
CA THR A 71 -12.10 4.71 17.84
C THR A 71 -10.66 4.21 17.92
N VAL A 72 -9.91 4.23 16.79
CA VAL A 72 -8.50 3.80 16.77
C VAL A 72 -7.64 4.64 17.71
N GLN A 73 -7.82 5.96 17.70
CA GLN A 73 -7.07 6.85 18.59
C GLN A 73 -7.32 6.52 20.07
N ALA A 74 -8.58 6.35 20.46
CA ALA A 74 -8.93 5.98 21.85
C ALA A 74 -8.36 4.61 22.25
N ASP A 75 -8.42 3.63 21.37
CA ASP A 75 -7.87 2.30 21.57
C ASP A 75 -6.33 2.34 21.74
N LEU A 76 -5.63 3.13 20.91
CA LEU A 76 -4.18 3.31 20.99
C LEU A 76 -3.76 4.05 22.27
N GLU A 77 -4.50 5.07 22.70
CA GLU A 77 -4.25 5.76 23.99
C GLU A 77 -4.44 4.81 25.17
N GLY A 78 -5.46 3.96 25.12
CA GLY A 78 -5.68 2.90 26.08
C GLY A 78 -4.52 1.91 26.13
N SER A 79 -4.06 1.49 24.95
CA SER A 79 -2.92 0.60 24.78
C SER A 79 -1.62 1.20 25.34
N ALA A 80 -1.33 2.46 25.06
CA ALA A 80 -0.15 3.15 25.58
C ALA A 80 -0.15 3.24 27.11
N LYS A 81 -1.31 3.49 27.72
CA LYS A 81 -1.45 3.50 29.19
C LYS A 81 -1.15 2.13 29.80
N GLN A 82 -1.62 1.05 29.17
CA GLN A 82 -1.30 -0.30 29.60
C GLN A 82 0.19 -0.62 29.43
N MET A 83 0.80 -0.24 28.31
CA MET A 83 2.23 -0.41 28.10
C MET A 83 3.07 0.35 29.15
N ALA A 84 2.68 1.58 29.47
CA ALA A 84 3.35 2.36 30.51
C ALA A 84 3.21 1.72 31.90
N ASN A 85 2.03 1.14 32.21
CA ASN A 85 1.78 0.42 33.44
C ASN A 85 2.64 -0.85 33.54
N ASP A 86 2.67 -1.66 32.48
CA ASP A 86 3.51 -2.87 32.42
C ASP A 86 4.99 -2.53 32.59
N ASN A 87 5.48 -1.48 31.92
CA ASN A 87 6.86 -1.04 32.04
C ASN A 87 7.21 -0.57 33.47
N THR A 88 6.28 0.06 34.18
CA THR A 88 6.48 0.43 35.61
C THR A 88 6.55 -0.76 36.53
N LEU A 89 5.82 -1.83 36.23
CA LEU A 89 5.75 -3.04 37.04
C LEU A 89 6.91 -4.01 36.80
N THR A 90 7.35 -4.12 35.53
CA THR A 90 8.31 -5.16 35.10
C THR A 90 9.64 -4.58 34.59
N SER A 91 9.78 -3.24 34.53
CA SER A 91 10.90 -2.52 33.92
C SER A 91 11.14 -2.89 32.46
N SER A 92 10.12 -3.39 31.76
CA SER A 92 10.17 -3.72 30.34
C SER A 92 8.78 -3.69 29.71
N TYR A 93 8.71 -3.42 28.41
CA TYR A 93 7.47 -3.58 27.66
C TYR A 93 7.24 -5.05 27.30
N ALA A 94 5.97 -5.48 27.30
CA ALA A 94 5.61 -6.83 26.89
C ALA A 94 6.13 -7.11 25.46
N LEU A 95 6.67 -8.30 25.20
CA LEU A 95 7.23 -8.67 23.89
C LEU A 95 6.16 -9.04 22.86
N THR A 96 4.94 -9.34 23.29
CA THR A 96 3.81 -9.67 22.42
C THR A 96 2.56 -8.94 22.85
N ALA A 97 1.67 -8.61 21.91
CA ALA A 97 0.39 -7.98 22.23
C ALA A 97 -0.46 -8.77 23.21
N ALA A 98 -0.40 -10.10 23.17
CA ALA A 98 -1.13 -10.99 24.07
C ALA A 98 -0.58 -10.99 25.51
N ALA A 99 0.68 -10.61 25.72
CA ALA A 99 1.31 -10.58 27.04
C ALA A 99 1.05 -9.27 27.80
N VAL A 100 0.52 -8.24 27.13
CA VAL A 100 0.20 -6.94 27.75
C VAL A 100 -0.88 -7.10 28.81
N ASP A 101 -0.82 -6.28 29.86
CA ASP A 101 -1.74 -6.29 31.02
C ASP A 101 -1.86 -7.69 31.68
N SER A 102 -0.70 -8.28 31.97
CA SER A 102 -0.62 -9.62 32.60
C SER A 102 -1.32 -10.73 31.81
N GLY A 103 -1.28 -10.64 30.47
CA GLY A 103 -1.84 -11.64 29.56
C GLY A 103 -3.30 -11.39 29.13
N LYS A 104 -3.87 -10.22 29.43
CA LYS A 104 -5.20 -9.84 28.92
C LYS A 104 -5.16 -9.30 27.49
N GLY A 105 -3.99 -8.87 27.04
CA GLY A 105 -3.78 -8.27 25.74
C GLY A 105 -4.12 -6.79 25.65
N LEU A 106 -3.99 -6.23 24.44
CA LEU A 106 -4.31 -4.83 24.17
C LEU A 106 -5.84 -4.61 24.12
N PRO A 107 -6.35 -3.47 24.64
CA PRO A 107 -7.77 -3.13 24.51
C PRO A 107 -8.13 -2.87 23.06
N THR A 108 -9.18 -3.50 22.57
CA THR A 108 -9.65 -3.36 21.18
C THR A 108 -11.14 -3.10 21.13
N SER A 109 -11.56 -2.07 20.39
CA SER A 109 -12.94 -1.86 19.99
C SER A 109 -13.31 -2.73 18.77
N ALA A 110 -14.60 -2.93 18.55
CA ALA A 110 -15.07 -3.69 17.40
C ALA A 110 -14.55 -3.08 16.07
N GLY A 111 -13.92 -3.91 15.24
CA GLY A 111 -13.35 -3.53 13.96
C GLY A 111 -11.93 -2.95 14.02
N THR A 112 -11.34 -2.74 15.20
CA THR A 112 -9.94 -2.35 15.33
C THR A 112 -9.04 -3.59 15.29
N THR A 113 -7.98 -3.53 14.49
CA THR A 113 -6.91 -4.53 14.42
C THR A 113 -5.57 -3.87 14.74
N TYR A 114 -4.63 -4.64 15.31
CA TYR A 114 -3.31 -4.14 15.66
C TYR A 114 -2.19 -4.90 14.98
N VAL A 115 -1.13 -4.15 14.61
CA VAL A 115 0.22 -4.69 14.44
C VAL A 115 1.06 -4.16 15.60
N TYR A 116 1.73 -5.06 16.30
CA TYR A 116 2.45 -4.79 17.54
C TYR A 116 3.92 -5.15 17.42
N HIS A 117 4.79 -4.20 17.74
CA HIS A 117 6.24 -4.39 17.80
C HIS A 117 6.76 -3.98 19.16
N SER A 118 7.60 -4.81 19.75
CA SER A 118 8.31 -4.49 20.98
C SER A 118 9.68 -5.17 21.03
N THR A 119 10.66 -4.45 21.53
CA THR A 119 12.01 -4.97 21.86
C THR A 119 12.18 -5.20 23.35
N GLY A 120 11.15 -4.94 24.15
CA GLY A 120 11.22 -4.91 25.61
C GLY A 120 11.65 -3.55 26.16
N THR A 121 12.45 -2.78 25.45
CA THR A 121 12.87 -1.42 25.81
C THR A 121 12.12 -0.33 25.06
N THR A 122 11.60 -0.65 23.89
CA THR A 122 10.79 0.22 23.03
C THR A 122 9.57 -0.53 22.56
N TYR A 123 8.51 0.20 22.19
CA TYR A 123 7.34 -0.37 21.52
C TYR A 123 6.81 0.55 20.44
N CYS A 124 6.09 -0.03 19.49
CA CYS A 124 5.26 0.68 18.53
C CYS A 124 4.02 -0.16 18.22
N ILE A 125 2.86 0.46 18.21
CA ILE A 125 1.57 -0.18 17.94
C ILE A 125 0.89 0.57 16.80
N THR A 126 0.57 -0.13 15.73
CA THR A 126 -0.29 0.35 14.66
C THR A 126 -1.70 -0.17 14.87
N GLY A 127 -2.67 0.72 14.91
CA GLY A 127 -4.10 0.39 14.97
C GLY A 127 -4.80 0.77 13.67
N THR A 128 -5.65 -0.11 13.16
CA THR A 128 -6.45 0.12 11.94
C THR A 128 -7.91 -0.21 12.18
N ASN A 129 -8.82 0.68 11.76
CA ASN A 129 -10.27 0.44 11.72
C ASN A 129 -10.85 1.05 10.43
N GLY A 130 -11.40 0.21 9.55
CA GLY A 130 -11.78 0.61 8.20
C GLY A 130 -10.59 1.15 7.42
N THR A 131 -10.67 2.40 6.96
CA THR A 131 -9.59 3.10 6.23
C THR A 131 -8.73 3.98 7.15
N SER A 132 -9.03 4.04 8.44
CA SER A 132 -8.33 4.90 9.39
C SER A 132 -7.22 4.12 10.08
N THR A 133 -5.98 4.57 9.95
CA THR A 133 -4.80 3.96 10.58
C THR A 133 -4.03 5.01 11.36
N TYR A 134 -3.65 4.66 12.57
CA TYR A 134 -2.86 5.48 13.50
C TYR A 134 -1.82 4.63 14.18
N MET A 135 -0.74 5.25 14.63
CA MET A 135 0.28 4.59 15.44
C MET A 135 0.48 5.31 16.77
N ILE A 136 0.99 4.58 17.75
CA ILE A 136 1.51 5.10 19.00
C ILE A 136 2.79 4.36 19.36
N ALA A 137 3.77 5.08 19.92
CA ALA A 137 5.07 4.51 20.27
C ALA A 137 5.57 5.13 21.59
N ASP A 138 6.57 4.51 22.20
CA ASP A 138 7.25 5.07 23.37
C ASP A 138 7.87 6.45 23.10
N THR A 139 8.35 6.67 21.87
CA THR A 139 8.90 7.95 21.40
C THR A 139 7.84 8.94 20.89
N ALA A 140 6.61 8.46 20.64
CA ALA A 140 5.47 9.24 20.17
C ALA A 140 4.20 8.84 20.94
N PRO A 141 4.01 9.33 22.20
CA PRO A 141 2.97 8.86 23.11
C PRO A 141 1.56 9.38 22.79
N THR A 142 1.38 10.10 21.70
CA THR A 142 0.08 10.54 21.17
C THR A 142 -0.20 9.85 19.85
N PRO A 143 -1.45 9.39 19.60
CA PRO A 143 -1.79 8.76 18.34
C PRO A 143 -1.49 9.68 17.16
N THR A 144 -0.66 9.20 16.25
CA THR A 144 -0.26 9.91 15.03
C THR A 144 -0.83 9.16 13.83
N ALA A 145 -1.37 9.89 12.86
CA ALA A 145 -1.88 9.27 11.63
C ALA A 145 -0.76 8.47 10.97
N GLY A 146 -1.05 7.21 10.69
CA GLY A 146 -0.11 6.30 10.12
C GLY A 146 0.18 5.03 10.90
N GLY A 147 1.05 4.17 10.35
CA GLY A 147 1.54 2.95 11.01
C GLY A 147 2.96 3.09 11.53
N CYS A 148 3.37 2.14 12.34
CA CYS A 148 4.76 2.00 12.77
C CYS A 148 5.68 1.76 11.58
N PRO A 149 6.95 2.19 11.65
CA PRO A 149 7.92 1.89 10.61
C PRO A 149 7.97 0.38 10.31
N GLY A 150 7.68 0.01 9.07
CA GLY A 150 7.68 -1.38 8.61
C GLY A 150 6.33 -2.11 8.58
N ASP A 151 5.24 -1.52 9.07
CA ASP A 151 3.94 -2.21 9.13
C ASP A 151 3.16 -2.24 7.80
N GLY A 152 3.56 -1.46 6.80
CA GLY A 152 2.88 -1.44 5.50
C GLY A 152 1.42 -0.96 5.52
N VAL A 153 0.92 -0.44 6.64
CA VAL A 153 -0.46 0.01 6.83
C VAL A 153 -0.52 1.50 7.14
N GLY A 154 -1.24 2.20 6.34
CA GLY A 154 -1.67 3.59 6.36
C GLY A 154 -0.94 4.58 7.28
N GLY A 155 -0.17 5.48 6.69
CA GLY A 155 0.44 6.64 7.34
C GLY A 155 1.93 6.56 7.58
N VAL A 156 2.60 5.53 7.14
CA VAL A 156 4.02 5.67 6.79
C VAL A 156 4.06 6.75 5.72
N ALA A 157 4.94 7.72 5.88
CA ALA A 157 5.11 8.76 4.87
C ALA A 157 5.12 8.08 3.49
N ALA A 158 4.24 8.55 2.61
CA ALA A 158 4.16 8.01 1.28
C ALA A 158 5.57 7.93 0.70
N ILE A 159 5.96 6.76 0.26
CA ILE A 159 7.25 6.56 -0.39
C ILE A 159 7.11 6.77 -1.88
N THR A 160 8.16 7.23 -2.49
CA THR A 160 8.18 7.46 -3.93
C THR A 160 9.15 6.46 -4.57
N ASN A 161 8.65 5.71 -5.54
CA ASN A 161 9.50 5.03 -6.50
C ASN A 161 9.91 6.04 -7.58
N TYR A 162 11.17 6.40 -7.60
CA TYR A 162 11.72 7.36 -8.55
C TYR A 162 12.09 6.75 -9.90
N ALA A 163 11.96 5.43 -10.08
CA ALA A 163 12.17 4.80 -11.38
C ALA A 163 11.09 5.25 -12.37
N GLN A 164 11.49 5.75 -13.52
CA GLN A 164 10.62 5.82 -14.69
C GLN A 164 10.45 4.41 -15.24
N ASP A 165 9.20 4.04 -15.56
CA ASP A 165 8.90 2.77 -16.22
C ASP A 165 9.50 1.53 -15.48
N PRO A 166 9.15 1.34 -14.19
CA PRO A 166 9.75 0.27 -13.40
C PRO A 166 9.50 -1.14 -13.95
N ASP A 167 8.45 -1.33 -14.75
CA ASP A 167 8.07 -2.59 -15.42
C ASP A 167 8.55 -2.68 -16.87
N ALA A 168 9.46 -1.80 -17.29
CA ALA A 168 10.13 -1.85 -18.58
C ALA A 168 9.16 -1.92 -19.80
N THR A 169 8.27 -0.94 -19.92
CA THR A 169 7.35 -0.83 -21.07
C THR A 169 7.92 -0.03 -22.24
N SER A 170 8.99 0.76 -22.03
CA SER A 170 9.61 1.62 -23.05
C SER A 170 11.13 1.64 -22.97
N LEU A 171 11.81 1.46 -24.10
CA LEU A 171 13.28 1.57 -24.21
C LEU A 171 13.82 2.94 -23.82
N ALA A 172 13.05 4.01 -24.02
CA ALA A 172 13.47 5.39 -23.74
C ALA A 172 13.77 5.61 -22.24
N ASN A 173 13.20 4.81 -21.37
CA ASN A 173 13.30 4.94 -19.93
C ASN A 173 14.47 4.13 -19.33
N PHE A 174 15.29 3.51 -20.18
CA PHE A 174 16.47 2.75 -19.74
C PHE A 174 17.77 3.34 -20.30
N GLY A 175 18.77 3.42 -19.44
CA GLY A 175 20.14 3.76 -19.78
C GLY A 175 20.98 2.52 -20.02
N GLN A 176 22.01 2.68 -20.85
CA GLN A 176 23.08 1.69 -20.99
C GLN A 176 24.30 2.13 -20.20
N SER A 177 24.99 1.21 -19.55
CA SER A 177 26.28 1.50 -18.95
C SER A 177 27.17 0.26 -18.85
N GLY A 178 28.49 0.50 -18.85
CA GLY A 178 29.53 -0.48 -18.69
C GLY A 178 30.87 0.06 -19.21
N GLY A 179 31.96 -0.23 -18.49
CA GLY A 179 33.29 0.33 -18.79
C GLY A 179 33.96 -0.21 -20.08
N SER A 180 33.56 -1.38 -20.55
CA SER A 180 33.95 -1.96 -21.85
C SER A 180 32.69 -2.59 -22.46
N PRO A 181 31.85 -1.77 -23.09
CA PRO A 181 30.50 -2.20 -23.44
C PRO A 181 30.50 -3.33 -24.47
N ALA A 182 29.80 -4.41 -24.15
CA ALA A 182 29.40 -5.40 -25.13
C ALA A 182 28.49 -4.75 -26.17
N SER A 183 28.65 -5.11 -27.44
CA SER A 183 27.62 -4.78 -28.39
C SER A 183 26.36 -5.59 -28.12
N SER A 184 25.22 -4.95 -28.11
CA SER A 184 23.95 -5.62 -27.82
C SER A 184 22.77 -4.92 -28.49
N THR A 185 21.73 -5.67 -28.77
CA THR A 185 20.44 -5.13 -29.19
C THR A 185 19.54 -5.02 -27.94
N ALA A 186 19.02 -3.84 -27.66
CA ALA A 186 18.04 -3.61 -26.61
C ALA A 186 16.62 -3.79 -27.16
N SER A 187 15.75 -4.42 -26.42
CA SER A 187 14.33 -4.59 -26.73
C SER A 187 13.48 -4.66 -25.46
N ILE A 188 12.21 -4.34 -25.59
CA ILE A 188 11.20 -4.71 -24.61
C ILE A 188 10.79 -6.14 -24.95
N ALA A 189 10.83 -7.01 -23.97
CA ALA A 189 10.66 -8.45 -24.14
C ALA A 189 9.54 -9.01 -23.26
N THR A 190 8.94 -10.10 -23.71
CA THR A 190 7.87 -10.85 -23.02
C THR A 190 8.27 -12.29 -22.74
N ASP A 191 9.50 -12.69 -23.12
CA ASP A 191 10.00 -14.06 -23.00
C ASP A 191 10.58 -14.38 -21.61
N GLN A 192 11.06 -13.39 -20.89
CA GLN A 192 11.45 -13.48 -19.49
C GLN A 192 10.93 -12.23 -18.77
N VAL A 193 9.96 -12.37 -17.88
CA VAL A 193 9.31 -11.28 -17.13
C VAL A 193 9.28 -11.67 -15.66
N TYR A 194 9.66 -10.76 -14.78
CA TYR A 194 9.55 -10.92 -13.35
C TYR A 194 8.24 -10.33 -12.81
N HIS A 195 7.91 -9.10 -13.21
CA HIS A 195 6.71 -8.37 -12.81
C HIS A 195 6.02 -7.74 -14.02
N GLY A 196 4.70 -7.58 -13.96
CA GLY A 196 3.93 -6.99 -15.06
C GLY A 196 3.88 -7.90 -16.30
N THR A 197 4.07 -7.33 -17.48
CA THR A 197 3.94 -8.04 -18.77
C THR A 197 5.18 -7.98 -19.63
N THR A 198 6.15 -7.14 -19.28
CA THR A 198 7.35 -6.88 -20.08
C THR A 198 8.59 -6.74 -19.20
N SER A 199 9.75 -6.88 -19.81
CA SER A 199 11.06 -6.63 -19.22
C SER A 199 12.00 -5.96 -20.22
N PHE A 200 13.05 -5.30 -19.74
CA PHE A 200 14.11 -4.74 -20.58
C PHE A 200 15.15 -5.83 -20.90
N LYS A 201 15.31 -6.18 -22.16
CA LYS A 201 16.23 -7.21 -22.64
C LYS A 201 17.42 -6.62 -23.37
N ARG A 202 18.57 -7.21 -23.14
CA ARG A 202 19.79 -7.02 -23.95
C ARG A 202 20.23 -8.35 -24.56
N ALA A 203 20.14 -8.47 -25.87
CA ALA A 203 20.69 -9.58 -26.64
C ALA A 203 22.14 -9.24 -27.05
N ILE A 204 23.12 -10.01 -26.63
CA ILE A 204 24.55 -9.71 -26.75
C ILE A 204 25.06 -10.16 -28.11
N THR A 205 25.61 -9.22 -28.89
CA THR A 205 26.15 -9.46 -30.20
C THR A 205 27.69 -9.49 -30.23
N SER A 206 28.36 -8.93 -29.22
CA SER A 206 29.80 -9.12 -28.98
C SER A 206 30.10 -9.22 -27.49
N ALA A 207 31.13 -9.98 -27.14
CA ALA A 207 31.59 -10.12 -25.76
C ALA A 207 32.01 -8.77 -25.16
N GLY A 208 31.86 -8.64 -23.83
CA GLY A 208 32.21 -7.44 -23.10
C GLY A 208 31.45 -7.36 -21.77
N GLN A 209 31.19 -6.14 -21.34
CA GLN A 209 30.41 -5.87 -20.13
C GLN A 209 29.06 -5.26 -20.50
N THR A 210 28.03 -5.61 -19.77
CA THR A 210 26.67 -5.07 -19.95
C THR A 210 26.00 -4.71 -18.63
N GLY A 211 24.92 -3.99 -18.74
CA GLY A 211 24.07 -3.60 -17.61
C GLY A 211 22.89 -2.78 -18.10
N ALA A 212 22.02 -2.43 -17.17
CA ALA A 212 20.93 -1.49 -17.40
C ALA A 212 20.61 -0.71 -16.14
N ALA A 213 20.08 0.49 -16.34
CA ALA A 213 19.59 1.35 -15.29
C ALA A 213 18.29 1.98 -15.70
N ALA A 214 17.32 2.01 -14.77
CA ALA A 214 16.10 2.77 -14.94
C ALA A 214 16.40 4.26 -14.76
N ARG A 215 15.85 5.08 -15.64
CA ARG A 215 15.97 6.53 -15.57
C ARG A 215 15.17 7.08 -14.38
N ILE A 216 15.66 8.17 -13.84
CA ILE A 216 15.01 8.99 -12.82
C ILE A 216 14.63 10.30 -13.50
N PRO A 217 13.39 10.78 -13.39
CA PRO A 217 13.00 12.05 -14.00
C PRO A 217 13.90 13.18 -13.51
N SER A 218 14.26 14.08 -14.43
CA SER A 218 15.21 15.16 -14.14
C SER A 218 14.79 15.94 -12.90
N GLN A 219 15.73 16.07 -11.94
CA GLN A 219 15.57 16.80 -10.68
C GLN A 219 14.40 16.35 -9.77
N SER A 220 13.80 15.18 -10.05
CA SER A 220 12.72 14.64 -9.20
C SER A 220 13.22 14.14 -7.84
N LEU A 221 14.49 13.75 -7.77
CA LEU A 221 15.18 13.32 -6.55
C LEU A 221 16.43 14.16 -6.35
N LYS A 222 16.56 14.82 -5.21
CA LYS A 222 17.79 15.47 -4.75
C LYS A 222 18.35 14.72 -3.56
N VAL A 223 19.61 14.34 -3.60
CA VAL A 223 20.34 13.70 -2.49
C VAL A 223 21.45 14.62 -2.05
N LEU A 224 21.42 15.05 -0.79
CA LEU A 224 22.42 15.94 -0.23
C LEU A 224 23.66 15.15 0.19
N ALA A 225 24.80 15.81 0.27
CA ALA A 225 26.04 15.23 0.79
C ALA A 225 25.80 14.58 2.17
N GLY A 226 26.23 13.34 2.33
CA GLY A 226 26.02 12.53 3.53
C GLY A 226 24.64 11.81 3.58
N GLN A 227 23.69 12.17 2.76
CA GLN A 227 22.42 11.42 2.64
C GLN A 227 22.61 10.19 1.77
N SER A 228 21.74 9.21 2.00
CA SER A 228 21.73 7.94 1.25
C SER A 228 20.55 7.87 0.30
N MET A 229 20.70 7.03 -0.70
CA MET A 229 19.61 6.49 -1.51
C MET A 229 19.76 4.98 -1.64
N ALA A 230 18.65 4.30 -1.88
CA ALA A 230 18.60 2.85 -2.06
C ALA A 230 17.82 2.50 -3.33
N TRP A 231 18.22 1.40 -3.96
CA TRP A 231 17.50 0.88 -5.13
C TRP A 231 17.56 -0.64 -5.17
N SER A 232 16.60 -1.22 -5.88
CA SER A 232 16.62 -2.63 -6.26
C SER A 232 16.11 -2.80 -7.68
N PHE A 233 16.49 -3.91 -8.28
CA PHE A 233 15.96 -4.41 -9.54
C PHE A 233 16.08 -5.92 -9.57
N TRP A 234 15.33 -6.55 -10.45
CA TRP A 234 15.50 -7.96 -10.74
C TRP A 234 16.26 -8.15 -12.05
N ILE A 235 17.15 -9.12 -12.06
CA ILE A 235 17.97 -9.48 -13.22
C ILE A 235 17.86 -10.97 -13.50
N TYR A 236 17.70 -11.33 -14.76
CA TYR A 236 17.87 -12.69 -15.28
C TYR A 236 18.97 -12.68 -16.30
N SER A 237 19.93 -13.59 -16.21
CA SER A 237 21.02 -13.68 -17.15
C SER A 237 21.19 -15.12 -17.65
N SER A 238 21.41 -15.32 -18.93
CA SER A 238 21.74 -16.62 -19.49
C SER A 238 23.09 -17.16 -19.02
N ARG A 239 23.95 -16.28 -18.46
CA ARG A 239 25.29 -16.58 -17.94
C ARG A 239 25.41 -16.14 -16.48
N ALA A 240 26.08 -16.95 -15.66
CA ALA A 240 26.48 -16.53 -14.32
C ALA A 240 27.60 -15.47 -14.37
N GLY A 241 27.57 -14.54 -13.43
CA GLY A 241 28.56 -13.47 -13.34
C GLY A 241 28.38 -12.62 -12.08
N THR A 242 28.96 -11.42 -12.10
CA THR A 242 28.77 -10.42 -11.05
C THR A 242 28.30 -9.11 -11.68
N ILE A 243 27.35 -8.44 -11.03
CA ILE A 243 26.89 -7.11 -11.43
C ILE A 243 27.25 -6.11 -10.34
N THR A 244 27.65 -4.90 -10.73
CA THR A 244 27.98 -3.81 -9.81
C THR A 244 26.84 -2.81 -9.77
N PRO A 245 26.09 -2.70 -8.65
CA PRO A 245 25.05 -1.70 -8.51
C PRO A 245 25.66 -0.28 -8.47
N TRP A 246 25.06 0.63 -9.22
CA TRP A 246 25.58 2.00 -9.38
C TRP A 246 24.45 2.99 -9.68
N VAL A 247 24.67 4.23 -9.26
CA VAL A 247 23.85 5.41 -9.57
C VAL A 247 24.66 6.41 -10.33
N ASP A 248 24.17 6.84 -11.47
CA ASP A 248 24.68 8.01 -12.17
C ASP A 248 23.90 9.25 -11.73
N ALA A 249 24.60 10.35 -11.54
CA ALA A 249 24.03 11.60 -11.08
C ALA A 249 24.78 12.81 -11.67
N SER A 250 24.18 13.98 -11.55
CA SER A 250 24.81 15.27 -11.81
C SER A 250 24.94 16.05 -10.50
N LYS A 251 26.09 16.69 -10.27
CA LYS A 251 26.26 17.59 -9.10
C LYS A 251 25.29 18.75 -9.18
N VAL A 252 24.75 19.14 -8.04
CA VAL A 252 23.87 20.31 -7.92
C VAL A 252 24.61 21.60 -8.22
N SER A 253 25.94 21.65 -7.90
CA SER A 253 26.75 22.88 -8.00
C SER A 253 27.03 23.32 -9.43
N ASP A 254 27.30 22.38 -10.33
CA ASP A 254 27.83 22.69 -11.68
C ASP A 254 27.34 21.73 -12.79
N GLY A 255 26.48 20.78 -12.43
CA GLY A 255 25.96 19.78 -13.39
C GLY A 255 26.99 18.74 -13.82
N SER A 256 28.23 18.78 -13.32
CA SER A 256 29.24 17.78 -13.67
C SER A 256 28.87 16.39 -13.12
N TYR A 257 29.51 15.35 -13.66
CA TYR A 257 29.23 13.98 -13.27
C TYR A 257 29.48 13.76 -11.77
N ALA A 258 28.54 13.05 -11.17
CA ALA A 258 28.62 12.48 -9.83
C ALA A 258 28.03 11.06 -9.87
N GLY A 259 28.27 10.29 -8.86
CA GLY A 259 27.65 8.96 -8.75
C GLY A 259 28.12 8.26 -7.49
N CYS A 260 27.41 7.22 -7.14
CA CYS A 260 27.81 6.33 -6.05
C CYS A 260 27.35 4.90 -6.33
N GLY A 261 27.99 3.93 -5.69
CA GLY A 261 27.73 2.53 -5.93
C GLY A 261 27.83 1.69 -4.68
N SER A 262 27.58 0.41 -4.86
CA SER A 262 27.64 -0.61 -3.84
C SER A 262 28.55 -1.77 -4.30
N SER A 263 28.81 -2.71 -3.41
CA SER A 263 29.60 -3.91 -3.73
C SER A 263 28.93 -4.76 -4.80
N SER A 264 29.72 -5.43 -5.62
CA SER A 264 29.24 -6.32 -6.66
C SER A 264 28.43 -7.50 -6.07
N VAL A 265 27.40 -7.90 -6.79
CA VAL A 265 26.47 -8.97 -6.43
C VAL A 265 26.61 -10.11 -7.42
N GLY A 266 26.69 -11.37 -6.93
CA GLY A 266 26.72 -12.55 -7.76
C GLY A 266 25.36 -12.83 -8.42
N ILE A 267 25.36 -13.11 -9.71
CA ILE A 267 24.18 -13.45 -10.50
C ILE A 267 24.33 -14.87 -11.01
N PRO A 268 23.47 -15.82 -10.60
CA PRO A 268 23.44 -17.16 -11.16
C PRO A 268 22.92 -17.14 -12.60
N ALA A 269 23.29 -18.12 -13.39
CA ALA A 269 22.70 -18.29 -14.73
C ALA A 269 21.27 -18.80 -14.63
N ASN A 270 20.43 -18.32 -15.56
CA ASN A 270 19.06 -18.83 -15.77
C ASN A 270 18.14 -18.78 -14.55
N ALA A 271 18.30 -17.74 -13.72
CA ALA A 271 17.44 -17.49 -12.57
C ALA A 271 17.25 -16.00 -12.34
N TRP A 272 16.04 -15.59 -12.01
CA TRP A 272 15.77 -14.23 -11.55
C TRP A 272 16.42 -13.99 -10.18
N THR A 273 17.19 -12.93 -10.10
CA THR A 273 17.92 -12.55 -8.88
C THR A 273 17.60 -11.11 -8.52
N LYS A 274 17.16 -10.87 -7.29
CA LYS A 274 16.96 -9.52 -6.76
C LYS A 274 18.31 -8.91 -6.38
N VAL A 275 18.64 -7.78 -6.94
CA VAL A 275 19.77 -6.95 -6.55
C VAL A 275 19.24 -5.82 -5.67
N ILE A 276 19.80 -5.66 -4.48
CA ILE A 276 19.50 -4.58 -3.55
C ILE A 276 20.79 -3.83 -3.27
N ALA A 277 20.73 -2.51 -3.33
CA ALA A 277 21.89 -1.66 -3.10
C ALA A 277 21.50 -0.34 -2.43
N SER A 278 22.47 0.26 -1.76
CA SER A 278 22.38 1.62 -1.25
C SER A 278 23.74 2.29 -1.32
N CYS A 279 23.75 3.60 -1.44
CA CYS A 279 24.97 4.38 -1.34
C CYS A 279 24.71 5.74 -0.70
N SER A 280 25.75 6.35 -0.12
CA SER A 280 25.70 7.71 0.42
C SER A 280 26.35 8.68 -0.56
N ALA A 281 25.70 9.81 -0.80
CA ALA A 281 26.22 10.85 -1.66
C ALA A 281 27.43 11.55 -1.01
N SER A 282 28.51 11.69 -1.73
CA SER A 282 29.69 12.47 -1.27
C SER A 282 29.54 13.97 -1.54
N VAL A 283 28.64 14.35 -2.42
CA VAL A 283 28.30 15.72 -2.80
C VAL A 283 26.79 15.84 -3.04
N ASP A 284 26.24 17.05 -2.99
CA ASP A 284 24.85 17.29 -3.39
C ASP A 284 24.68 16.90 -4.86
N MET A 285 23.74 16.00 -5.14
CA MET A 285 23.54 15.48 -6.48
C MET A 285 22.05 15.30 -6.85
N TYR A 286 21.81 15.31 -8.15
CA TYR A 286 20.56 14.87 -8.78
C TYR A 286 20.83 13.53 -9.46
N PRO A 287 20.37 12.40 -8.90
CA PRO A 287 20.41 11.11 -9.58
C PRO A 287 19.66 11.16 -10.90
N THR A 288 20.25 10.58 -11.94
CA THR A 288 19.69 10.55 -13.31
C THR A 288 19.26 9.16 -13.70
N GLN A 289 19.89 8.14 -13.16
CA GLN A 289 19.54 6.73 -13.35
C GLN A 289 20.19 5.86 -12.26
N ALA A 290 19.53 4.74 -11.95
CA ALA A 290 20.07 3.75 -11.00
C ALA A 290 19.85 2.34 -11.53
N GLY A 291 20.83 1.47 -11.35
CA GLY A 291 20.78 0.11 -11.84
C GLY A 291 22.00 -0.71 -11.52
N GLY A 292 22.37 -1.59 -12.45
CA GLY A 292 23.55 -2.44 -12.30
C GLY A 292 24.34 -2.51 -13.60
N TYR A 293 25.66 -2.56 -13.46
CA TYR A 293 26.63 -2.46 -14.54
C TYR A 293 27.71 -3.54 -14.44
N ASN A 294 28.55 -3.63 -15.46
CA ASN A 294 29.77 -4.47 -15.48
C ASN A 294 29.51 -5.98 -15.40
N LEU A 295 28.32 -6.47 -15.76
CA LEU A 295 28.13 -7.92 -15.94
C LEU A 295 28.89 -8.39 -17.18
N SER A 296 29.85 -9.29 -16.97
CA SER A 296 30.63 -9.89 -18.08
C SER A 296 29.79 -10.88 -18.87
N VAL A 297 29.72 -10.69 -20.17
CA VAL A 297 28.88 -11.46 -21.09
C VAL A 297 29.66 -11.87 -22.35
N GLN A 298 29.19 -12.89 -23.05
CA GLN A 298 29.73 -13.40 -24.32
C GLN A 298 28.71 -13.19 -25.45
N THR A 299 29.19 -13.28 -26.69
CA THR A 299 28.30 -13.30 -27.85
C THR A 299 27.26 -14.42 -27.72
N GLY A 300 25.99 -14.08 -27.94
CA GLY A 300 24.86 -15.01 -27.83
C GLY A 300 24.20 -15.03 -26.45
N ASP A 301 24.80 -14.42 -25.44
CA ASP A 301 24.15 -14.26 -24.15
C ASP A 301 22.95 -13.28 -24.22
N ALA A 302 22.04 -13.38 -23.27
CA ALA A 302 20.98 -12.44 -23.08
C ALA A 302 20.77 -12.13 -21.60
N VAL A 303 20.40 -10.88 -21.32
CA VAL A 303 20.19 -10.39 -19.96
C VAL A 303 18.88 -9.60 -19.95
N TRP A 304 18.03 -9.86 -18.95
CA TRP A 304 16.77 -9.15 -18.74
C TRP A 304 16.78 -8.43 -17.40
N PHE A 305 16.17 -7.28 -17.37
CA PHE A 305 16.04 -6.42 -16.17
C PHE A 305 14.59 -6.04 -15.99
N ASP A 306 14.13 -5.98 -14.73
CA ASP A 306 12.73 -5.75 -14.42
C ASP A 306 12.53 -5.24 -12.99
N ALA A 307 11.34 -4.76 -12.67
CA ALA A 307 10.86 -4.39 -11.34
C ALA A 307 11.82 -3.47 -10.57
N TYR A 308 12.10 -2.30 -11.13
CA TYR A 308 12.97 -1.30 -10.52
C TYR A 308 12.27 -0.54 -9.40
N MET A 309 12.91 -0.46 -8.24
CA MET A 309 12.52 0.37 -7.10
C MET A 309 13.66 1.29 -6.71
N ILE A 310 13.42 2.60 -6.70
CA ILE A 310 14.43 3.63 -6.37
C ILE A 310 13.84 4.58 -5.34
N GLN A 311 14.52 4.74 -4.21
CA GLN A 311 14.04 5.54 -3.08
C GLN A 311 15.13 6.43 -2.50
N SER A 312 14.70 7.52 -1.85
CA SER A 312 15.55 8.28 -0.93
C SER A 312 15.70 7.53 0.39
N GLY A 313 16.86 7.68 1.04
CA GLY A 313 17.19 6.98 2.29
C GLY A 313 18.00 5.70 2.08
N ALA A 314 18.47 5.11 3.18
CA ALA A 314 19.35 3.92 3.15
C ALA A 314 18.58 2.60 3.07
N SER A 315 17.30 2.59 3.39
CA SER A 315 16.42 1.41 3.37
C SER A 315 15.48 1.46 2.19
N LEU A 316 15.09 0.29 1.70
CA LEU A 316 14.24 0.11 0.55
C LEU A 316 12.97 -0.65 0.97
N ALA A 317 11.81 -0.16 0.56
CA ALA A 317 10.55 -0.91 0.67
C ALA A 317 10.47 -2.03 -0.38
N ASN A 318 9.45 -2.87 -0.28
CA ASN A 318 9.15 -3.81 -1.35
C ASN A 318 8.81 -3.08 -2.65
N TYR A 319 8.95 -3.79 -3.76
CA TYR A 319 8.62 -3.24 -5.07
C TYR A 319 7.15 -2.79 -5.10
N ALA A 320 6.94 -1.59 -5.61
CA ALA A 320 5.63 -1.07 -5.97
C ALA A 320 5.77 0.07 -6.99
N ASP A 321 4.74 0.25 -7.79
CA ASP A 321 4.63 1.27 -8.83
C ASP A 321 3.21 1.85 -8.88
N GLY A 322 2.92 2.76 -9.81
CA GLY A 322 1.62 3.38 -9.95
C GLY A 322 0.46 2.44 -10.31
N ASN A 323 0.74 1.18 -10.67
CA ASN A 323 -0.25 0.14 -10.92
C ASN A 323 -0.48 -0.76 -9.69
N SER A 324 0.37 -0.64 -8.66
CA SER A 324 0.26 -1.39 -7.43
C SER A 324 -0.90 -0.89 -6.56
N PRO A 325 -1.52 -1.74 -5.70
CA PRO A 325 -2.62 -1.31 -4.84
C PRO A 325 -2.27 -0.09 -3.99
N SER A 326 -3.15 0.92 -4.01
CA SER A 326 -2.99 2.20 -3.30
C SER A 326 -1.81 3.08 -3.75
N TRP A 327 -1.16 2.76 -4.87
CA TRP A 327 -0.15 3.59 -5.50
C TRP A 327 -0.73 4.40 -6.66
N ILE A 328 -0.12 5.54 -6.94
CA ILE A 328 -0.52 6.42 -8.06
C ILE A 328 0.72 6.85 -8.84
N TRP A 329 0.56 7.05 -10.15
CA TRP A 329 1.54 7.73 -10.97
C TRP A 329 1.50 9.24 -10.72
N ASN A 330 2.66 9.86 -10.49
CA ASN A 330 2.78 11.32 -10.32
C ASN A 330 2.74 12.09 -11.65
N GLY A 331 2.38 11.42 -12.71
CA GLY A 331 2.29 11.90 -14.08
C GLY A 331 1.75 10.82 -15.02
N SER A 332 2.24 10.78 -16.26
CA SER A 332 1.85 9.73 -17.20
C SER A 332 2.33 8.36 -16.71
N ALA A 333 1.46 7.36 -16.80
CA ALA A 333 1.79 5.98 -16.45
C ALA A 333 3.05 5.51 -17.18
N ASN A 334 3.92 4.78 -16.49
CA ASN A 334 5.20 4.26 -16.99
C ASN A 334 6.15 5.31 -17.58
N SER A 335 5.98 6.58 -17.22
CA SER A 335 6.86 7.68 -17.67
C SER A 335 7.10 8.72 -16.57
N ALA A 336 6.63 8.47 -15.38
CA ALA A 336 6.76 9.34 -14.21
C ALA A 336 7.13 8.53 -12.97
N THR A 337 7.47 9.22 -11.89
CA THR A 337 7.58 8.58 -10.57
C THR A 337 6.22 8.11 -10.08
N SER A 338 6.18 7.17 -9.16
CA SER A 338 4.97 6.72 -8.51
C SER A 338 5.08 6.85 -6.99
N THR A 339 3.96 7.06 -6.33
CA THR A 339 3.92 7.29 -4.88
C THR A 339 2.78 6.50 -4.25
N GLY A 340 3.05 5.92 -3.10
CA GLY A 340 2.06 5.18 -2.33
C GLY A 340 2.57 4.73 -0.97
N PRO A 341 1.79 3.94 -0.24
CA PRO A 341 2.24 3.37 1.02
C PRO A 341 3.33 2.33 0.78
N PRO A 342 4.24 2.07 1.73
CA PRO A 342 5.14 0.91 1.68
C PRO A 342 4.37 -0.39 1.53
N GLN A 343 4.89 -1.30 0.73
CA GLN A 343 4.31 -2.63 0.46
C GLN A 343 5.05 -3.69 1.27
#